data_a2d22ff4d6ae19ab3bc612c584abae5b
#
_entry.id   a2d22ff4d6ae19ab3bc612c584abae5b
#
_cell.length_a   1.000
_cell.length_b   1.000
_cell.length_c   1.000
_cell.angle_alpha   90.00
_cell.angle_beta   90.00
_cell.angle_gamma   90.00
#
_symmetry.space_group_name_H-M   'P 1'
#
loop_
_entity.id
_entity.type
_entity.pdbx_description
1 polymer ?
#
loop_
_entity_poly.entity_id
_entity_poly.type
_entity_poly.pdbx_seq_one_letter_code
_entity_poly.pdbx_strand_id
1 'polypeptide(L)'
;MIRTRKLQRALIAAVGAAVIALAVPPAAHAQRGRAQQEIGAQLDWWPVRGNIWMLVGAGANITASVGPDGVFLVNVGEAQAGERVHEAIRDLQAQLNSFGFLDVRLPERGGAETRSRFPVNTQAPPKPIRYIVNTSPLPHNVGANEYLASSGVTYTGGNVAGTIADSAEGAAVLAHENVLVRMVSTGAPFDALPTETYFVDEYKLSTFFNDEGVRIVHVANATTDGDSLVYFRGSDVIAAGDLFNMETFPVIDVDQGGSIDGVLYGLNYILGLAIPEFRTEGGTMVIPGRGRLADSADVGYYRDMLTIIRDQVRDLVERGMTLEQVIDARPTFGYEGRFGADDGPWTTEMFIEAVYRSLKEGQN
;
A
#
# COMPACT_ATOMS: atom_id res chain seq x y z
N MET A 1 -78.11 63.21 -6.05
CA MET A 1 -78.85 62.05 -5.49
C MET A 1 -77.94 60.88 -5.41
N ILE A 2 -77.33 60.71 -4.32
CA ILE A 2 -77.58 59.77 -3.22
C ILE A 2 -77.38 58.32 -3.58
N ARG A 3 -76.35 57.78 -2.87
CA ARG A 3 -76.07 56.31 -2.60
C ARG A 3 -75.48 55.52 -3.77
N THR A 4 -74.25 55.06 -3.69
CA THR A 4 -73.80 54.09 -2.71
C THR A 4 -72.25 54.09 -2.65
N ARG A 5 -71.72 54.69 -1.66
CA ARG A 5 -70.41 54.43 -1.10
C ARG A 5 -70.59 53.33 -0.09
N LYS A 6 -70.18 52.11 -0.40
CA LYS A 6 -69.86 51.02 0.57
C LYS A 6 -69.68 49.76 -0.22
N LEU A 7 -68.46 49.51 -0.69
CA LEU A 7 -67.98 48.14 -1.03
C LEU A 7 -66.52 48.20 -1.63
N GLN A 8 -65.77 49.11 -1.10
CA GLN A 8 -64.32 49.15 -1.41
C GLN A 8 -63.49 49.19 -0.13
N ARG A 9 -63.79 48.31 0.77
CA ARG A 9 -62.93 48.08 1.95
C ARG A 9 -63.04 46.60 2.31
N ALA A 10 -62.34 45.73 1.59
CA ALA A 10 -61.99 44.39 2.02
C ALA A 10 -61.21 43.66 0.92
N LEU A 11 -60.05 44.12 0.55
CA LEU A 11 -59.08 43.32 -0.22
C LEU A 11 -57.68 43.96 -0.14
N ILE A 12 -57.27 44.31 1.09
CA ILE A 12 -55.90 44.55 1.43
C ILE A 12 -55.64 43.70 2.65
N ALA A 13 -55.38 42.46 2.44
CA ALA A 13 -54.85 41.60 3.47
C ALA A 13 -54.17 40.41 2.76
N ALA A 14 -52.92 40.23 3.12
CA ALA A 14 -52.15 39.00 2.92
C ALA A 14 -51.59 38.73 1.51
N VAL A 15 -50.68 39.58 1.04
CA VAL A 15 -49.46 39.01 0.38
C VAL A 15 -48.44 38.83 1.48
N GLY A 16 -48.61 37.79 2.26
CA GLY A 16 -47.62 37.28 3.15
C GLY A 16 -46.53 36.65 2.28
N ALA A 17 -45.36 37.29 2.26
CA ALA A 17 -44.14 36.70 1.72
C ALA A 17 -43.85 35.44 2.51
N ALA A 18 -44.22 34.28 1.98
CA ALA A 18 -43.70 33.00 2.39
C ALA A 18 -42.21 32.97 1.93
N VAL A 19 -41.34 33.44 2.79
CA VAL A 19 -39.92 33.12 2.71
C VAL A 19 -39.86 31.62 3.01
N ILE A 20 -39.89 30.81 1.96
CA ILE A 20 -39.46 29.43 2.03
C ILE A 20 -37.96 29.53 2.28
N ALA A 21 -37.58 29.50 3.56
CA ALA A 21 -36.23 29.12 3.93
C ALA A 21 -36.03 27.69 3.41
N LEU A 22 -35.48 27.57 2.21
CA LEU A 22 -34.80 26.37 1.79
C LEU A 22 -33.70 26.15 2.84
N ALA A 23 -34.04 25.40 3.88
CA ALA A 23 -33.06 24.76 4.71
C ALA A 23 -32.26 23.87 3.76
N VAL A 24 -31.15 24.39 3.23
CA VAL A 24 -30.08 23.57 2.68
C VAL A 24 -29.72 22.68 3.86
N PRO A 25 -29.99 21.37 3.79
CA PRO A 25 -29.48 20.48 4.82
C PRO A 25 -27.97 20.76 4.85
N PRO A 26 -27.34 20.89 6.04
CA PRO A 26 -25.90 20.90 6.09
C PRO A 26 -25.51 19.71 5.23
N ALA A 27 -24.64 19.94 4.25
CA ALA A 27 -24.05 18.86 3.49
C ALA A 27 -23.52 17.91 4.58
N ALA A 28 -24.33 16.91 4.89
CA ALA A 28 -23.83 15.74 5.55
C ALA A 28 -22.71 15.32 4.61
N HIS A 29 -21.49 15.70 4.99
CA HIS A 29 -20.33 14.98 4.55
C HIS A 29 -20.71 13.57 4.92
N ALA A 30 -21.19 12.82 3.94
CA ALA A 30 -21.27 11.40 4.04
C ALA A 30 -19.80 11.00 4.22
N GLN A 31 -19.33 11.07 5.46
CA GLN A 31 -18.38 10.13 5.96
C GLN A 31 -19.07 8.81 5.66
N ARG A 32 -18.76 8.29 4.48
CA ARG A 32 -18.85 6.86 4.28
C ARG A 32 -17.91 6.33 5.34
N GLY A 33 -18.46 6.02 6.52
CA GLY A 33 -17.84 5.08 7.40
C GLY A 33 -17.49 3.94 6.47
N ARG A 34 -16.20 3.80 6.14
CA ARG A 34 -15.70 2.59 5.50
C ARG A 34 -16.16 1.53 6.48
N ALA A 35 -17.23 0.80 6.13
CA ALA A 35 -17.55 -0.43 6.83
C ALA A 35 -16.19 -1.12 6.89
N GLN A 36 -15.67 -1.35 8.09
CA GLN A 36 -14.44 -2.10 8.27
C GLN A 36 -14.71 -3.44 7.60
N GLN A 37 -14.28 -3.56 6.35
CA GLN A 37 -14.42 -4.80 5.61
C GLN A 37 -13.56 -5.78 6.39
N GLU A 38 -14.18 -6.88 6.82
CA GLU A 38 -13.48 -7.91 7.56
C GLU A 38 -12.26 -8.34 6.75
N ILE A 39 -11.07 -8.22 7.33
CA ILE A 39 -9.81 -8.48 6.64
C ILE A 39 -9.81 -9.92 6.13
N GLY A 40 -9.54 -10.10 4.84
CA GLY A 40 -9.60 -11.38 4.16
C GLY A 40 -11.01 -11.85 3.76
N ALA A 41 -12.08 -11.12 4.07
CA ALA A 41 -13.44 -11.52 3.69
C ALA A 41 -13.64 -11.48 2.16
N GLN A 42 -13.02 -10.51 1.50
CA GLN A 42 -12.97 -10.41 0.04
C GLN A 42 -11.54 -10.14 -0.39
N LEU A 43 -11.01 -11.01 -1.23
CA LEU A 43 -9.68 -10.89 -1.83
C LEU A 43 -9.81 -10.80 -3.33
N ASP A 44 -9.26 -9.74 -3.92
CA ASP A 44 -9.34 -9.49 -5.36
C ASP A 44 -7.95 -9.38 -5.98
N TRP A 45 -7.71 -10.14 -7.05
CA TRP A 45 -6.50 -10.07 -7.84
C TRP A 45 -6.59 -9.00 -8.93
N TRP A 46 -5.57 -8.17 -9.00
CA TRP A 46 -5.39 -7.18 -10.05
C TRP A 46 -4.13 -7.50 -10.84
N PRO A 47 -4.22 -7.79 -12.15
CA PRO A 47 -3.03 -7.96 -12.98
C PRO A 47 -2.32 -6.61 -13.12
N VAL A 48 -1.00 -6.63 -12.95
CA VAL A 48 -0.18 -5.42 -13.03
C VAL A 48 0.58 -5.38 -14.35
N ARG A 49 1.56 -6.25 -14.53
CA ARG A 49 2.33 -6.38 -15.77
C ARG A 49 3.14 -7.69 -15.74
N GLY A 50 3.28 -8.32 -16.92
CA GLY A 50 4.00 -9.58 -17.02
C GLY A 50 3.38 -10.64 -16.11
N ASN A 51 4.18 -11.18 -15.21
CA ASN A 51 3.75 -12.17 -14.22
C ASN A 51 3.46 -11.55 -12.84
N ILE A 52 3.40 -10.23 -12.75
CA ILE A 52 3.19 -9.51 -11.49
C ILE A 52 1.71 -9.21 -11.30
N TRP A 53 1.22 -9.54 -10.10
CA TRP A 53 -0.16 -9.38 -9.65
C TRP A 53 -0.19 -8.62 -8.33
N MET A 54 -1.27 -7.88 -8.09
CA MET A 54 -1.57 -7.23 -6.82
C MET A 54 -2.83 -7.85 -6.22
N LEU A 55 -2.74 -8.37 -4.99
CA LEU A 55 -3.87 -8.83 -4.20
C LEU A 55 -4.27 -7.76 -3.21
N VAL A 56 -5.56 -7.43 -3.18
CA VAL A 56 -6.15 -6.48 -2.23
C VAL A 56 -7.09 -7.19 -1.25
N GLY A 57 -7.29 -6.63 -0.06
CA GLY A 57 -8.22 -7.14 0.94
C GLY A 57 -7.59 -7.91 2.10
N ALA A 58 -6.26 -8.09 2.12
CA ALA A 58 -5.53 -8.82 3.17
C ALA A 58 -5.02 -7.93 4.32
N GLY A 59 -5.53 -6.70 4.46
CA GLY A 59 -5.04 -5.71 5.44
C GLY A 59 -4.06 -4.71 4.83
N ALA A 60 -3.20 -5.17 3.92
CA ALA A 60 -2.39 -4.37 3.01
C ALA A 60 -2.38 -5.04 1.63
N ASN A 61 -1.84 -4.37 0.62
CA ASN A 61 -1.64 -4.98 -0.70
C ASN A 61 -0.49 -5.98 -0.64
N ILE A 62 -0.71 -7.14 -1.26
CA ILE A 62 0.32 -8.15 -1.46
C ILE A 62 0.71 -8.14 -2.93
N THR A 63 2.01 -8.08 -3.22
CA THR A 63 2.49 -8.26 -4.59
C THR A 63 2.89 -9.71 -4.80
N ALA A 64 2.45 -10.33 -5.90
CA ALA A 64 2.82 -11.69 -6.27
C ALA A 64 3.42 -11.75 -7.66
N SER A 65 4.58 -12.40 -7.80
CA SER A 65 5.05 -12.92 -9.08
C SER A 65 4.65 -14.38 -9.18
N VAL A 66 3.84 -14.72 -10.19
CA VAL A 66 3.30 -16.07 -10.38
C VAL A 66 3.73 -16.60 -11.75
N GLY A 67 4.53 -17.66 -11.75
CA GLY A 67 5.10 -18.17 -13.00
C GLY A 67 5.65 -19.59 -12.89
N PRO A 68 6.46 -20.02 -13.87
CA PRO A 68 6.94 -21.41 -13.97
C PRO A 68 7.85 -21.85 -12.83
N ASP A 69 8.52 -20.94 -12.13
CA ASP A 69 9.39 -21.28 -11.00
C ASP A 69 8.62 -21.38 -9.67
N GLY A 70 7.41 -20.85 -9.63
CA GLY A 70 6.55 -20.83 -8.45
C GLY A 70 6.02 -19.44 -8.14
N VAL A 71 5.75 -19.21 -6.86
CA VAL A 71 5.20 -17.94 -6.37
C VAL A 71 6.24 -17.21 -5.52
N PHE A 72 6.44 -15.94 -5.84
CA PHE A 72 7.21 -14.98 -5.05
C PHE A 72 6.26 -13.92 -4.51
N LEU A 73 6.27 -13.70 -3.20
CA LEU A 73 5.40 -12.71 -2.55
C LEU A 73 6.22 -11.53 -2.01
N VAL A 74 5.65 -10.35 -2.08
CA VAL A 74 6.07 -9.17 -1.31
C VAL A 74 4.97 -8.85 -0.33
N ASN A 75 5.27 -8.99 0.95
CA ASN A 75 4.35 -8.99 2.08
C ASN A 75 3.33 -10.15 2.02
N VAL A 76 2.61 -10.35 3.12
CA VAL A 76 1.73 -11.51 3.28
C VAL A 76 0.35 -11.16 3.85
N GLY A 77 0.14 -9.90 4.22
CA GLY A 77 -1.10 -9.48 4.86
C GLY A 77 -1.13 -9.81 6.35
N GLU A 78 -2.28 -9.56 6.94
CA GLU A 78 -2.56 -9.83 8.35
C GLU A 78 -2.72 -11.33 8.62
N ALA A 79 -2.43 -11.76 9.85
CA ALA A 79 -2.44 -13.18 10.24
C ALA A 79 -3.76 -13.91 9.91
N GLN A 80 -4.90 -13.25 10.14
CA GLN A 80 -6.22 -13.83 9.88
C GLN A 80 -6.55 -14.01 8.39
N ALA A 81 -5.78 -13.39 7.49
CA ALA A 81 -5.97 -13.53 6.04
C ALA A 81 -5.16 -14.69 5.43
N GLY A 82 -4.21 -15.28 6.15
CA GLY A 82 -3.20 -16.19 5.61
C GLY A 82 -3.77 -17.37 4.83
N GLU A 83 -4.73 -18.10 5.39
CA GLU A 83 -5.39 -19.25 4.72
C GLU A 83 -6.07 -18.82 3.42
N ARG A 84 -6.81 -17.72 3.44
CA ARG A 84 -7.53 -17.21 2.28
C ARG A 84 -6.61 -16.63 1.21
N VAL A 85 -5.50 -16.02 1.62
CA VAL A 85 -4.45 -15.59 0.69
C VAL A 85 -3.86 -16.81 -0.04
N HIS A 86 -3.59 -17.89 0.67
CA HIS A 86 -3.09 -19.12 0.05
C HIS A 86 -4.12 -19.73 -0.92
N GLU A 87 -5.39 -19.80 -0.54
CA GLU A 87 -6.47 -20.22 -1.43
C GLU A 87 -6.55 -19.34 -2.68
N ALA A 88 -6.53 -18.01 -2.52
CA ALA A 88 -6.57 -17.06 -3.63
C ALA A 88 -5.38 -17.24 -4.59
N ILE A 89 -4.17 -17.53 -4.07
CA ILE A 89 -3.00 -17.85 -4.89
C ILE A 89 -3.23 -19.12 -5.73
N ARG A 90 -3.76 -20.17 -5.12
CA ARG A 90 -4.05 -21.44 -5.82
C ARG A 90 -5.13 -21.27 -6.89
N ASP A 91 -6.17 -20.47 -6.58
CA ASP A 91 -7.25 -20.18 -7.53
C ASP A 91 -6.72 -19.37 -8.72
N LEU A 92 -5.86 -18.35 -8.49
CA LEU A 92 -5.19 -17.64 -9.56
C LEU A 92 -4.37 -18.59 -10.44
N GLN A 93 -3.56 -19.46 -9.86
CA GLN A 93 -2.76 -20.43 -10.60
C GLN A 93 -3.64 -21.39 -11.40
N ALA A 94 -4.75 -21.86 -10.83
CA ALA A 94 -5.71 -22.72 -11.53
C ALA A 94 -6.34 -22.01 -12.73
N GLN A 95 -6.70 -20.73 -12.58
CA GLN A 95 -7.22 -19.90 -13.68
C GLN A 95 -6.17 -19.73 -14.79
N LEU A 96 -4.94 -19.36 -14.44
CA LEU A 96 -3.84 -19.24 -15.39
C LEU A 96 -3.58 -20.53 -16.14
N ASN A 97 -3.64 -21.69 -15.46
CA ASN A 97 -3.45 -22.99 -16.07
C ASN A 97 -4.62 -23.41 -16.98
N SER A 98 -5.84 -22.96 -16.75
CA SER A 98 -7.02 -23.35 -17.54
C SER A 98 -7.17 -22.59 -18.85
N PHE A 99 -6.61 -21.38 -18.95
CA PHE A 99 -6.80 -20.51 -20.12
C PHE A 99 -5.67 -20.57 -21.15
N GLY A 100 -4.60 -21.32 -20.90
CA GLY A 100 -3.45 -21.48 -21.81
C GLY A 100 -2.64 -20.18 -22.04
N PHE A 101 -3.28 -19.08 -22.35
CA PHE A 101 -2.75 -17.73 -22.33
C PHE A 101 -3.82 -16.79 -21.79
N LEU A 102 -3.57 -16.19 -20.64
CA LEU A 102 -4.41 -15.13 -20.16
C LEU A 102 -3.94 -13.80 -20.80
N ASP A 103 -4.67 -13.34 -21.80
CA ASP A 103 -4.57 -11.96 -22.26
C ASP A 103 -5.46 -11.11 -21.36
N VAL A 104 -4.96 -10.75 -20.20
CA VAL A 104 -5.71 -9.93 -19.26
C VAL A 104 -5.58 -8.48 -19.70
N ARG A 105 -6.67 -7.92 -20.19
CA ARG A 105 -6.79 -6.49 -20.43
C ARG A 105 -7.13 -5.81 -19.11
N LEU A 106 -6.23 -4.96 -18.65
CA LEU A 106 -6.57 -4.05 -17.57
C LEU A 106 -7.67 -3.10 -18.04
N PRO A 107 -8.64 -2.74 -17.18
CA PRO A 107 -9.57 -1.68 -17.48
C PRO A 107 -8.77 -0.43 -17.89
N GLU A 108 -9.17 0.15 -19.01
CA GLU A 108 -8.52 1.30 -19.64
C GLU A 108 -8.22 2.39 -18.61
N ARG A 109 -6.95 2.64 -18.42
CA ARG A 109 -6.45 3.75 -17.65
C ARG A 109 -5.60 4.56 -18.59
N GLY A 110 -6.16 5.62 -19.14
CA GLY A 110 -5.40 6.59 -19.91
C GLY A 110 -4.77 6.09 -21.20
N GLY A 111 -5.25 4.99 -21.79
CA GLY A 111 -4.85 4.50 -23.11
C GLY A 111 -3.67 3.52 -23.14
N ALA A 112 -3.04 3.18 -22.01
CA ALA A 112 -2.00 2.14 -21.99
C ALA A 112 -2.62 0.76 -21.79
N GLU A 113 -2.60 -0.08 -22.81
CA GLU A 113 -2.93 -1.50 -22.68
C GLU A 113 -1.76 -2.24 -22.03
N THR A 114 -1.87 -2.55 -20.75
CA THR A 114 -0.94 -3.47 -20.10
C THR A 114 -1.41 -4.90 -20.38
N ARG A 115 -0.61 -5.68 -21.06
CA ARG A 115 -0.91 -7.09 -21.35
C ARG A 115 0.02 -7.96 -20.54
N SER A 116 -0.58 -8.82 -19.73
CA SER A 116 0.14 -9.90 -19.07
C SER A 116 0.03 -11.15 -19.94
N ARG A 117 1.16 -11.72 -20.35
CA ARG A 117 1.19 -12.98 -21.09
C ARG A 117 1.93 -14.01 -20.26
N PHE A 118 1.24 -15.10 -19.95
CA PHE A 118 1.86 -16.27 -19.37
C PHE A 118 1.90 -17.41 -20.36
N PRO A 119 3.05 -18.05 -20.61
CA PRO A 119 3.08 -19.38 -21.17
C PRO A 119 2.60 -20.34 -20.10
N VAL A 120 1.36 -20.79 -20.20
CA VAL A 120 0.77 -21.67 -19.20
C VAL A 120 0.87 -23.11 -19.67
N ASN A 121 1.46 -23.95 -18.82
CA ASN A 121 1.33 -25.39 -18.97
C ASN A 121 0.03 -25.83 -18.27
N THR A 122 -1.02 -26.05 -19.05
CA THR A 122 -2.38 -26.41 -18.59
C THR A 122 -2.46 -27.74 -17.81
N GLN A 123 -1.36 -28.49 -17.72
CA GLN A 123 -1.32 -29.77 -17.01
C GLN A 123 -0.37 -29.76 -15.80
N ALA A 124 0.31 -28.65 -15.54
CA ALA A 124 1.20 -28.56 -14.41
C ALA A 124 0.40 -28.35 -13.13
N PRO A 125 0.73 -29.04 -12.03
CA PRO A 125 0.14 -28.73 -10.73
C PRO A 125 0.49 -27.29 -10.32
N PRO A 126 -0.30 -26.67 -9.44
CA PRO A 126 0.06 -25.39 -8.86
C PRO A 126 1.47 -25.42 -8.28
N LYS A 127 2.26 -24.37 -8.55
CA LYS A 127 3.61 -24.26 -8.03
C LYS A 127 3.58 -23.67 -6.62
N PRO A 128 4.46 -24.13 -5.70
CA PRO A 128 4.46 -23.63 -4.33
C PRO A 128 4.95 -22.19 -4.23
N ILE A 129 4.68 -21.57 -3.06
CA ILE A 129 5.33 -20.34 -2.64
C ILE A 129 6.80 -20.66 -2.40
N ARG A 130 7.72 -19.90 -2.99
CA ARG A 130 9.17 -20.11 -2.91
C ARG A 130 9.86 -19.03 -2.09
N TYR A 131 9.41 -17.80 -2.27
CA TYR A 131 9.96 -16.62 -1.61
C TYR A 131 8.86 -15.74 -1.05
N ILE A 132 9.13 -15.19 0.11
CA ILE A 132 8.38 -14.10 0.74
C ILE A 132 9.38 -13.00 1.06
N VAL A 133 9.12 -11.77 0.64
CA VAL A 133 9.89 -10.60 1.07
C VAL A 133 9.04 -9.76 1.99
N ASN A 134 9.50 -9.51 3.20
CA ASN A 134 8.85 -8.58 4.11
C ASN A 134 9.47 -7.20 3.96
N THR A 135 8.65 -6.21 3.60
CA THR A 135 9.12 -4.83 3.39
C THR A 135 9.21 -4.02 4.68
N SER A 136 8.55 -4.43 5.75
CA SER A 136 8.64 -3.81 7.08
C SER A 136 8.20 -4.82 8.16
N PRO A 137 8.45 -4.56 9.47
CA PRO A 137 8.04 -5.46 10.54
C PRO A 137 6.56 -5.34 10.94
N LEU A 138 5.80 -4.47 10.28
CA LEU A 138 4.42 -4.18 10.69
C LEU A 138 3.47 -5.37 10.44
N PRO A 139 2.48 -5.60 11.33
CA PRO A 139 1.64 -6.80 11.28
C PRO A 139 0.94 -7.05 9.95
N HIS A 140 0.52 -6.00 9.25
CA HIS A 140 -0.13 -6.12 7.94
C HIS A 140 0.84 -6.53 6.81
N ASN A 141 2.15 -6.57 7.06
CA ASN A 141 3.16 -7.04 6.10
C ASN A 141 3.68 -8.43 6.44
N VAL A 142 3.74 -8.80 7.74
CA VAL A 142 4.36 -10.04 8.21
C VAL A 142 3.38 -11.00 8.89
N GLY A 143 2.14 -10.57 9.14
CA GLY A 143 1.20 -11.30 10.01
C GLY A 143 0.91 -12.73 9.55
N ALA A 144 0.81 -12.97 8.26
CA ALA A 144 0.56 -14.30 7.73
C ALA A 144 1.83 -15.10 7.38
N ASN A 145 3.03 -14.66 7.80
CA ASN A 145 4.29 -15.35 7.49
C ASN A 145 4.27 -16.81 7.93
N GLU A 146 3.92 -17.10 9.19
CA GLU A 146 3.90 -18.47 9.74
C GLU A 146 3.10 -19.42 8.85
N TYR A 147 1.89 -19.02 8.46
CA TYR A 147 1.03 -19.85 7.64
C TYR A 147 1.52 -19.98 6.20
N LEU A 148 1.89 -18.87 5.55
CA LEU A 148 2.25 -18.86 4.13
C LEU A 148 3.65 -19.44 3.90
N ALA A 149 4.60 -19.21 4.82
CA ALA A 149 5.92 -19.81 4.71
C ALA A 149 5.83 -21.32 4.87
N SER A 150 5.13 -21.83 5.91
CA SER A 150 4.96 -23.30 6.12
C SER A 150 4.21 -23.98 4.97
N SER A 151 3.37 -23.26 4.25
CA SER A 151 2.64 -23.76 3.08
C SER A 151 3.49 -23.80 1.80
N GLY A 152 4.69 -23.26 1.84
CA GLY A 152 5.60 -23.15 0.70
C GLY A 152 6.71 -24.21 0.72
N VAL A 153 7.65 -24.06 -0.20
CA VAL A 153 8.85 -24.90 -0.33
C VAL A 153 10.02 -24.03 -0.82
N THR A 154 11.15 -24.07 -0.13
CA THR A 154 12.33 -23.27 -0.52
C THR A 154 12.79 -23.57 -1.96
N TYR A 155 13.12 -22.53 -2.70
CA TYR A 155 13.67 -22.65 -4.05
C TYR A 155 15.17 -22.94 -4.00
N THR A 156 15.60 -24.06 -4.52
CA THR A 156 17.01 -24.51 -4.47
C THR A 156 17.74 -24.38 -5.82
N GLY A 157 17.16 -23.65 -6.79
CA GLY A 157 17.79 -23.43 -8.10
C GLY A 157 17.74 -24.68 -9.00
N GLY A 158 16.66 -24.86 -9.60
CA GLY A 158 16.08 -25.80 -10.59
C GLY A 158 16.87 -26.91 -11.27
N ASN A 159 18.19 -26.91 -11.30
CA ASN A 159 18.94 -27.86 -12.12
C ASN A 159 19.86 -28.82 -11.35
N VAL A 160 20.00 -28.70 -10.04
CA VAL A 160 21.07 -29.40 -9.34
C VAL A 160 20.62 -30.69 -8.68
N ALA A 161 19.34 -30.86 -8.35
CA ALA A 161 18.98 -31.98 -7.47
C ALA A 161 17.65 -32.71 -7.76
N GLY A 162 16.91 -32.38 -8.80
CA GLY A 162 15.63 -33.02 -9.07
C GLY A 162 14.68 -32.97 -7.88
N THR A 163 14.12 -34.09 -7.46
CA THR A 163 13.18 -34.18 -6.32
C THR A 163 13.78 -33.85 -4.95
N ILE A 164 15.10 -33.81 -4.81
CA ILE A 164 15.78 -33.45 -3.55
C ILE A 164 15.72 -31.92 -3.33
N ALA A 165 15.61 -31.15 -4.41
CA ALA A 165 15.52 -29.69 -4.35
C ALA A 165 14.28 -29.18 -3.62
N ASP A 166 13.20 -29.95 -3.62
CA ASP A 166 11.93 -29.61 -2.99
C ASP A 166 11.77 -30.26 -1.58
N SER A 167 12.84 -30.70 -0.97
CA SER A 167 12.82 -31.34 0.35
C SER A 167 12.97 -30.39 1.52
N ALA A 168 13.29 -29.12 1.27
CA ALA A 168 13.35 -28.11 2.31
C ALA A 168 11.94 -27.66 2.72
N GLU A 169 11.68 -27.67 4.02
CA GLU A 169 10.39 -27.24 4.57
C GLU A 169 10.26 -25.72 4.50
N GLY A 170 9.11 -25.24 3.98
CA GLY A 170 8.74 -23.85 3.97
C GLY A 170 9.35 -23.00 2.84
N ALA A 171 8.71 -21.86 2.55
CA ALA A 171 9.25 -20.83 1.68
C ALA A 171 10.37 -20.04 2.39
N ALA A 172 11.36 -19.55 1.63
CA ALA A 172 12.35 -18.63 2.17
C ALA A 172 11.69 -17.27 2.47
N VAL A 173 11.84 -16.77 3.69
CA VAL A 173 11.36 -15.44 4.10
C VAL A 173 12.56 -14.51 4.18
N LEU A 174 12.60 -13.54 3.25
CA LEU A 174 13.65 -12.53 3.12
C LEU A 174 13.22 -11.22 3.77
N ALA A 175 14.11 -10.59 4.54
CA ALA A 175 13.90 -9.25 5.05
C ALA A 175 15.23 -8.54 5.34
N HIS A 176 15.20 -7.21 5.53
CA HIS A 176 16.33 -6.52 6.14
C HIS A 176 16.52 -6.99 7.59
N GLU A 177 17.77 -7.05 8.08
CA GLU A 177 18.06 -7.53 9.45
C GLU A 177 17.29 -6.78 10.53
N ASN A 178 17.02 -5.48 10.35
CA ASN A 178 16.24 -4.69 11.27
C ASN A 178 14.80 -5.21 11.41
N VAL A 179 14.20 -5.73 10.33
CA VAL A 179 12.87 -6.36 10.41
C VAL A 179 12.91 -7.57 11.35
N LEU A 180 13.91 -8.44 11.21
CA LEU A 180 14.09 -9.58 12.11
C LEU A 180 14.24 -9.12 13.56
N VAL A 181 15.10 -8.13 13.82
CA VAL A 181 15.33 -7.58 15.18
C VAL A 181 14.03 -7.03 15.78
N ARG A 182 13.24 -6.30 14.98
CA ARG A 182 11.94 -5.75 15.44
C ARG A 182 10.91 -6.85 15.69
N MET A 183 10.79 -7.83 14.80
CA MET A 183 9.89 -8.96 14.99
C MET A 183 10.23 -9.77 16.25
N VAL A 184 11.51 -10.03 16.53
CA VAL A 184 11.95 -10.70 17.73
C VAL A 184 11.64 -9.86 18.97
N SER A 185 11.89 -8.55 18.93
CA SER A 185 11.62 -7.65 20.06
C SER A 185 10.14 -7.54 20.43
N THR A 186 9.26 -7.68 19.45
CA THR A 186 7.79 -7.68 19.63
C THR A 186 7.22 -9.06 19.97
N GLY A 187 8.07 -10.11 20.03
CA GLY A 187 7.67 -11.46 20.41
C GLY A 187 6.95 -12.24 19.31
N ALA A 188 7.28 -11.95 18.05
CA ALA A 188 6.74 -12.74 16.93
C ALA A 188 7.08 -14.23 17.08
N PRO A 189 6.17 -15.14 16.67
CA PRO A 189 6.44 -16.58 16.66
C PRO A 189 7.69 -16.93 15.86
N PHE A 190 8.46 -17.94 16.28
CA PHE A 190 9.69 -18.34 15.61
C PHE A 190 9.47 -18.68 14.15
N ASP A 191 8.39 -19.38 13.82
CA ASP A 191 8.05 -19.83 12.46
C ASP A 191 7.54 -18.67 11.55
N ALA A 192 7.30 -17.47 12.14
CA ALA A 192 6.96 -16.26 11.40
C ALA A 192 8.19 -15.41 11.06
N LEU A 193 9.35 -15.70 11.65
CA LEU A 193 10.56 -14.89 11.48
C LEU A 193 11.17 -15.06 10.09
N PRO A 194 11.87 -14.02 9.58
CA PRO A 194 12.69 -14.15 8.39
C PRO A 194 13.73 -15.27 8.52
N THR A 195 13.80 -16.15 7.51
CA THR A 195 14.79 -17.25 7.43
C THR A 195 16.09 -16.78 6.76
N GLU A 196 16.03 -15.74 5.96
CA GLU A 196 17.16 -15.11 5.30
C GLU A 196 17.13 -13.60 5.53
N THR A 197 18.27 -13.00 5.91
CA THR A 197 18.36 -11.56 6.11
C THR A 197 19.47 -10.95 5.26
N TYR A 198 19.30 -9.68 4.90
CA TYR A 198 20.34 -8.85 4.29
C TYR A 198 20.52 -7.55 5.12
N PHE A 199 21.70 -6.94 4.99
CA PHE A 199 22.13 -5.75 5.75
C PHE A 199 22.71 -4.65 4.84
N VAL A 200 22.58 -4.83 3.53
CA VAL A 200 23.09 -3.89 2.53
C VAL A 200 21.97 -3.01 2.01
N ASP A 201 22.32 -1.83 1.48
CA ASP A 201 21.33 -0.90 0.93
C ASP A 201 20.55 -1.50 -0.25
N GLU A 202 21.18 -2.39 -1.01
CA GLU A 202 20.56 -3.07 -2.16
C GLU A 202 20.92 -4.55 -2.17
N TYR A 203 19.91 -5.40 -2.13
CA TYR A 203 20.01 -6.85 -2.30
C TYR A 203 19.42 -7.27 -3.63
N LYS A 204 20.17 -8.07 -4.39
CA LYS A 204 19.70 -8.66 -5.66
C LYS A 204 19.50 -10.14 -5.48
N LEU A 205 18.30 -10.61 -5.82
CA LEU A 205 18.10 -12.05 -5.89
C LEU A 205 19.04 -12.65 -6.93
N SER A 206 19.76 -13.71 -6.54
CA SER A 206 20.81 -14.30 -7.39
C SER A 206 20.28 -15.03 -8.62
N THR A 207 19.00 -15.37 -8.63
CA THR A 207 18.32 -16.05 -9.72
C THR A 207 17.30 -15.12 -10.39
N PHE A 208 17.10 -15.32 -11.69
CA PHE A 208 15.97 -14.70 -12.41
C PHE A 208 14.74 -15.53 -12.18
N PHE A 209 14.10 -15.33 -11.02
CA PHE A 209 12.88 -16.06 -10.65
C PHE A 209 11.71 -15.59 -11.47
N ASN A 210 11.03 -16.49 -12.18
CA ASN A 210 9.98 -16.19 -13.13
C ASN A 210 10.41 -15.15 -14.20
N ASP A 211 11.66 -15.23 -14.67
CA ASP A 211 12.28 -14.29 -15.62
C ASP A 211 12.42 -12.85 -15.09
N GLU A 212 12.28 -12.61 -13.78
CA GLU A 212 12.42 -11.32 -13.15
C GLU A 212 13.80 -11.10 -12.53
N GLY A 213 14.40 -9.96 -12.82
CA GLY A 213 15.55 -9.45 -12.08
C GLY A 213 15.09 -8.67 -10.85
N VAL A 214 14.96 -9.34 -9.72
CA VAL A 214 14.42 -8.76 -8.47
C VAL A 214 15.51 -7.99 -7.73
N ARG A 215 15.25 -6.71 -7.43
CA ARG A 215 16.06 -5.86 -6.54
C ARG A 215 15.23 -5.49 -5.32
N ILE A 216 15.81 -5.69 -4.15
CA ILE A 216 15.25 -5.27 -2.88
C ILE A 216 16.11 -4.12 -2.37
N VAL A 217 15.52 -2.97 -2.12
CA VAL A 217 16.23 -1.77 -1.71
C VAL A 217 15.80 -1.38 -0.31
N HIS A 218 16.75 -1.34 0.61
CA HIS A 218 16.52 -0.85 1.96
C HIS A 218 16.37 0.67 1.97
N VAL A 219 15.38 1.16 2.69
CA VAL A 219 15.13 2.60 2.89
C VAL A 219 15.21 2.89 4.38
N ALA A 220 16.39 3.31 4.80
CA ALA A 220 16.65 3.58 6.20
C ALA A 220 15.72 4.65 6.78
N ASN A 221 15.25 4.42 7.99
CA ASN A 221 14.50 5.38 8.81
C ASN A 221 13.27 5.98 8.12
N ALA A 222 12.53 5.18 7.34
CA ALA A 222 11.32 5.62 6.65
C ALA A 222 10.07 5.49 7.55
N THR A 223 9.22 4.49 7.35
CA THR A 223 8.12 4.22 8.31
C THR A 223 8.63 3.50 9.55
N THR A 224 9.68 2.70 9.38
CA THR A 224 10.53 2.10 10.42
C THR A 224 12.00 2.15 9.97
N ASP A 225 12.91 1.57 10.74
CA ASP A 225 14.32 1.41 10.34
C ASP A 225 14.56 0.18 9.43
N GLY A 226 13.53 -0.64 9.20
CA GLY A 226 13.62 -1.87 8.40
C GLY A 226 12.96 -1.81 7.03
N ASP A 227 12.44 -0.65 6.62
CA ASP A 227 11.68 -0.55 5.39
C ASP A 227 12.47 -0.90 4.14
N SER A 228 11.76 -1.53 3.20
CA SER A 228 12.32 -1.87 1.89
C SER A 228 11.27 -1.71 0.79
N LEU A 229 11.73 -1.50 -0.43
CA LEU A 229 10.93 -1.65 -1.64
C LEU A 229 11.46 -2.80 -2.49
N VAL A 230 10.61 -3.36 -3.34
CA VAL A 230 11.01 -4.44 -4.26
C VAL A 230 10.75 -3.99 -5.70
N TYR A 231 11.79 -4.01 -6.52
CA TYR A 231 11.74 -3.63 -7.92
C TYR A 231 11.90 -4.86 -8.83
N PHE A 232 10.85 -5.18 -9.58
CA PHE A 232 10.81 -6.21 -10.61
C PHE A 232 11.21 -5.58 -11.93
N ARG A 233 12.48 -5.80 -12.32
CA ARG A 233 13.10 -5.08 -13.44
C ARG A 233 12.58 -5.51 -14.81
N GLY A 234 12.21 -6.77 -14.97
CA GLY A 234 11.68 -7.30 -16.23
C GLY A 234 10.31 -6.73 -16.54
N SER A 235 9.44 -6.71 -15.56
CA SER A 235 8.08 -6.17 -15.66
C SER A 235 7.99 -4.66 -15.42
N ASP A 236 9.07 -3.99 -14.98
CA ASP A 236 9.09 -2.58 -14.60
C ASP A 236 7.99 -2.22 -13.57
N VAL A 237 7.97 -2.98 -12.47
CA VAL A 237 7.00 -2.83 -11.37
C VAL A 237 7.74 -2.63 -10.06
N ILE A 238 7.31 -1.64 -9.27
CA ILE A 238 7.82 -1.38 -7.92
C ILE A 238 6.73 -1.73 -6.90
N ALA A 239 7.01 -2.66 -6.00
CA ALA A 239 6.23 -2.87 -4.79
C ALA A 239 6.81 -1.98 -3.69
N ALA A 240 6.09 -0.91 -3.35
CA ALA A 240 6.59 0.16 -2.50
C ALA A 240 6.42 -0.12 -0.99
N GLY A 241 5.63 -1.13 -0.60
CA GLY A 241 5.29 -1.36 0.80
C GLY A 241 4.70 -0.11 1.45
N ASP A 242 4.99 0.09 2.74
CA ASP A 242 4.45 1.21 3.51
C ASP A 242 5.07 2.58 3.15
N LEU A 243 6.13 2.61 2.35
CA LEU A 243 6.72 3.85 1.85
C LEU A 243 5.73 4.71 1.06
N PHE A 244 4.76 4.06 0.41
CA PHE A 244 3.76 4.73 -0.38
C PHE A 244 2.36 4.19 -0.08
N ASN A 245 1.46 5.09 0.31
CA ASN A 245 0.07 4.77 0.65
C ASN A 245 -0.87 5.74 -0.07
N MET A 246 -1.92 5.25 -0.68
CA MET A 246 -2.87 6.09 -1.42
C MET A 246 -4.13 6.44 -0.61
N GLU A 247 -4.28 5.91 0.58
CA GLU A 247 -5.51 6.01 1.37
C GLU A 247 -5.37 6.81 2.65
N THR A 248 -4.17 6.81 3.25
CA THR A 248 -3.89 7.48 4.53
C THR A 248 -2.57 8.22 4.49
N PHE A 249 -2.33 9.09 5.46
CA PHE A 249 -0.97 9.53 5.78
C PHE A 249 -0.10 8.33 6.15
N PRO A 250 1.24 8.39 5.92
CA PRO A 250 2.12 7.26 6.25
C PRO A 250 2.13 6.99 7.75
N VAL A 251 2.13 5.73 8.13
CA VAL A 251 2.33 5.31 9.50
C VAL A 251 3.82 5.39 9.81
N ILE A 252 4.26 6.39 10.55
CA ILE A 252 5.66 6.59 10.92
C ILE A 252 5.83 6.16 12.37
N ASP A 253 6.51 5.04 12.58
CA ASP A 253 6.85 4.55 13.92
C ASP A 253 8.21 5.09 14.35
N VAL A 254 8.20 6.25 15.01
CA VAL A 254 9.42 6.93 15.48
C VAL A 254 10.17 6.05 16.49
N ASP A 255 9.47 5.29 17.33
CA ASP A 255 10.09 4.41 18.32
C ASP A 255 10.82 3.22 17.68
N GLN A 256 10.43 2.87 16.45
CA GLN A 256 11.14 1.92 15.59
C GLN A 256 12.04 2.59 14.55
N GLY A 257 12.45 3.82 14.77
CA GLY A 257 13.41 4.54 13.94
C GLY A 257 12.83 5.19 12.68
N GLY A 258 11.50 5.25 12.55
CA GLY A 258 10.84 5.93 11.44
C GLY A 258 10.96 7.46 11.49
N SER A 259 10.96 8.10 10.33
CA SER A 259 11.01 9.55 10.19
C SER A 259 10.34 10.05 8.91
N ILE A 260 9.83 11.27 8.94
CA ILE A 260 9.25 11.90 7.75
C ILE A 260 10.30 12.13 6.65
N ASP A 261 11.54 12.46 7.02
CA ASP A 261 12.61 12.66 6.04
C ASP A 261 13.05 11.33 5.38
N GLY A 262 13.02 10.21 6.12
CA GLY A 262 13.23 8.88 5.55
C GLY A 262 12.13 8.44 4.59
N VAL A 263 10.86 8.70 4.93
CA VAL A 263 9.73 8.46 4.00
C VAL A 263 9.92 9.27 2.72
N LEU A 264 10.25 10.56 2.84
CA LEU A 264 10.50 11.42 1.68
C LEU A 264 11.70 10.95 0.84
N TYR A 265 12.76 10.45 1.49
CA TYR A 265 13.87 9.83 0.79
C TYR A 265 13.43 8.62 -0.03
N GLY A 266 12.65 7.70 0.58
CA GLY A 266 12.11 6.53 -0.11
C GLY A 266 11.23 6.88 -1.31
N LEU A 267 10.35 7.87 -1.16
CA LEU A 267 9.50 8.35 -2.26
C LEU A 267 10.33 8.98 -3.39
N ASN A 268 11.36 9.76 -3.07
CA ASN A 268 12.27 10.30 -4.06
C ASN A 268 13.09 9.19 -4.76
N TYR A 269 13.46 8.13 -4.03
CA TYR A 269 14.12 6.98 -4.61
C TYR A 269 13.20 6.26 -5.62
N ILE A 270 11.92 6.04 -5.27
CA ILE A 270 10.91 5.49 -6.19
C ILE A 270 10.80 6.36 -7.45
N LEU A 271 10.69 7.68 -7.29
CA LEU A 271 10.61 8.62 -8.42
C LEU A 271 11.87 8.63 -9.29
N GLY A 272 13.05 8.38 -8.69
CA GLY A 272 14.32 8.25 -9.42
C GLY A 272 14.39 6.97 -10.26
N LEU A 273 13.71 5.91 -9.86
CA LEU A 273 13.61 4.65 -10.61
C LEU A 273 12.48 4.69 -11.65
N ALA A 274 11.36 5.33 -11.31
CA ALA A 274 10.13 5.25 -12.09
C ALA A 274 10.23 6.05 -13.39
N ILE A 275 9.84 5.41 -14.49
CA ILE A 275 9.74 6.04 -15.81
C ILE A 275 8.30 6.54 -15.99
N PRO A 276 8.10 7.84 -16.27
CA PRO A 276 6.77 8.39 -16.50
C PRO A 276 6.05 7.73 -17.68
N GLU A 277 4.73 7.56 -17.58
CA GLU A 277 3.87 6.90 -18.55
C GLU A 277 4.02 7.45 -19.97
N PHE A 278 4.17 8.75 -20.12
CA PHE A 278 4.30 9.39 -21.44
C PHE A 278 5.63 9.12 -22.16
N ARG A 279 6.60 8.49 -21.49
CA ARG A 279 7.91 8.17 -22.09
C ARG A 279 8.04 6.73 -22.56
N THR A 280 7.20 5.84 -22.02
CA THR A 280 7.18 4.42 -22.39
C THR A 280 5.72 3.94 -22.40
N GLU A 281 5.44 2.80 -23.03
CA GLU A 281 4.11 2.19 -22.95
C GLU A 281 3.77 1.82 -21.48
N GLY A 282 2.97 2.68 -20.85
CA GLY A 282 2.44 2.51 -19.52
C GLY A 282 3.37 2.90 -18.36
N GLY A 283 4.60 3.37 -18.63
CA GLY A 283 5.54 3.79 -17.58
C GLY A 283 5.83 2.71 -16.53
N THR A 284 6.48 3.07 -15.44
CA THR A 284 6.68 2.19 -14.28
C THR A 284 5.40 2.08 -13.47
N MET A 285 4.94 0.86 -13.19
CA MET A 285 3.82 0.61 -12.29
C MET A 285 4.29 0.55 -10.84
N VAL A 286 3.54 1.20 -9.95
CA VAL A 286 3.85 1.21 -8.51
C VAL A 286 2.69 0.60 -7.73
N ILE A 287 2.99 -0.46 -6.97
CA ILE A 287 2.04 -1.10 -6.06
C ILE A 287 2.24 -0.45 -4.68
N PRO A 288 1.28 0.34 -4.19
CA PRO A 288 1.34 0.94 -2.86
C PRO A 288 1.07 -0.11 -1.77
N GLY A 289 1.42 0.19 -0.51
CA GLY A 289 1.02 -0.64 0.63
C GLY A 289 -0.50 -0.73 0.80
N ARG A 290 -1.23 0.34 0.45
CA ARG A 290 -2.70 0.38 0.45
C ARG A 290 -3.23 1.20 -0.71
N GLY A 291 -4.38 0.79 -1.22
CA GLY A 291 -5.09 1.48 -2.29
C GLY A 291 -4.86 0.86 -3.67
N ARG A 292 -5.19 1.60 -4.69
CA ARG A 292 -5.16 1.14 -6.08
C ARG A 292 -3.73 1.12 -6.65
N LEU A 293 -3.57 0.40 -7.75
CA LEU A 293 -2.36 0.48 -8.58
C LEU A 293 -2.08 1.93 -8.99
N ALA A 294 -0.84 2.33 -8.95
CA ALA A 294 -0.36 3.70 -9.09
C ALA A 294 0.77 3.81 -10.12
N ASP A 295 1.15 5.05 -10.42
CA ASP A 295 2.25 5.42 -11.29
C ASP A 295 3.16 6.48 -10.64
N SER A 296 4.15 6.97 -11.41
CA SER A 296 5.07 8.00 -10.92
C SER A 296 4.39 9.33 -10.58
N ALA A 297 3.27 9.68 -11.21
CA ALA A 297 2.54 10.92 -10.93
C ALA A 297 1.82 10.84 -9.58
N ASP A 298 1.24 9.69 -9.26
CA ASP A 298 0.63 9.43 -7.96
C ASP A 298 1.67 9.51 -6.83
N VAL A 299 2.84 8.90 -7.02
CA VAL A 299 3.96 8.99 -6.06
C VAL A 299 4.45 10.44 -5.91
N GLY A 300 4.59 11.16 -7.02
CA GLY A 300 4.98 12.58 -7.01
C GLY A 300 4.02 13.45 -6.22
N TYR A 301 2.72 13.26 -6.43
CA TYR A 301 1.69 13.99 -5.65
C TYR A 301 1.78 13.70 -4.15
N TYR A 302 1.94 12.43 -3.76
CA TYR A 302 2.06 12.02 -2.36
C TYR A 302 3.34 12.60 -1.72
N ARG A 303 4.47 12.53 -2.41
CA ARG A 303 5.73 13.11 -1.98
C ARG A 303 5.63 14.62 -1.78
N ASP A 304 5.01 15.34 -2.72
CA ASP A 304 4.86 16.80 -2.64
C ASP A 304 3.98 17.21 -1.47
N MET A 305 2.87 16.49 -1.25
CA MET A 305 2.01 16.65 -0.07
C MET A 305 2.81 16.51 1.23
N LEU A 306 3.56 15.41 1.38
CA LEU A 306 4.33 15.17 2.60
C LEU A 306 5.46 16.18 2.78
N THR A 307 6.05 16.67 1.68
CA THR A 307 7.06 17.74 1.73
C THR A 307 6.46 19.02 2.28
N ILE A 308 5.27 19.42 1.80
CA ILE A 308 4.59 20.62 2.27
C ILE A 308 4.25 20.50 3.76
N ILE A 309 3.69 19.36 4.19
CA ILE A 309 3.34 19.14 5.59
C ILE A 309 4.60 19.16 6.47
N ARG A 310 5.65 18.44 6.08
CA ARG A 310 6.94 18.45 6.78
C ARG A 310 7.48 19.86 6.97
N ASP A 311 7.51 20.67 5.90
CA ASP A 311 8.10 22.00 5.94
C ASP A 311 7.27 22.95 6.82
N GLN A 312 5.94 22.82 6.82
CA GLN A 312 5.07 23.55 7.75
C GLN A 312 5.32 23.17 9.20
N VAL A 313 5.38 21.86 9.51
CA VAL A 313 5.68 21.38 10.87
C VAL A 313 7.08 21.82 11.30
N ARG A 314 8.06 21.77 10.40
CA ARG A 314 9.45 22.20 10.67
C ARG A 314 9.50 23.68 11.05
N ASP A 315 8.84 24.58 10.30
CA ASP A 315 8.75 26.01 10.66
C ASP A 315 8.16 26.22 12.07
N LEU A 316 7.09 25.48 12.40
CA LEU A 316 6.47 25.57 13.71
C LEU A 316 7.39 25.06 14.83
N VAL A 317 8.11 23.96 14.60
CA VAL A 317 9.12 23.40 15.54
C VAL A 317 10.27 24.41 15.76
N GLU A 318 10.81 24.99 14.69
CA GLU A 318 11.91 25.99 14.75
C GLU A 318 11.47 27.26 15.51
N ARG A 319 10.20 27.61 15.45
CA ARG A 319 9.59 28.70 16.23
C ARG A 319 9.31 28.32 17.69
N GLY A 320 9.64 27.10 18.11
CA GLY A 320 9.52 26.63 19.49
C GLY A 320 8.08 26.26 19.89
N MET A 321 7.18 26.01 18.96
CA MET A 321 5.80 25.63 19.27
C MET A 321 5.72 24.22 19.90
N THR A 322 4.79 24.05 20.83
CA THR A 322 4.50 22.75 21.43
C THR A 322 3.73 21.87 20.45
N LEU A 323 3.69 20.54 20.71
CA LEU A 323 2.93 19.60 19.90
C LEU A 323 1.44 20.02 19.79
N GLU A 324 0.82 20.41 20.89
CA GLU A 324 -0.57 20.88 20.92
C GLU A 324 -0.78 22.08 19.98
N GLN A 325 0.14 23.06 20.01
CA GLN A 325 0.08 24.24 19.13
C GLN A 325 0.29 23.85 17.65
N VAL A 326 1.10 22.84 17.36
CA VAL A 326 1.29 22.34 15.99
C VAL A 326 0.05 21.61 15.50
N ILE A 327 -0.60 20.82 16.34
CA ILE A 327 -1.88 20.16 16.01
C ILE A 327 -2.95 21.22 15.74
N ASP A 328 -3.08 22.23 16.61
CA ASP A 328 -4.03 23.35 16.44
C ASP A 328 -3.80 24.15 15.16
N ALA A 329 -2.55 24.25 14.70
CA ALA A 329 -2.21 24.93 13.45
C ALA A 329 -2.63 24.15 12.20
N ARG A 330 -3.02 22.86 12.33
CA ARG A 330 -3.56 22.01 11.27
C ARG A 330 -2.73 21.99 9.98
N PRO A 331 -1.44 21.61 10.03
CA PRO A 331 -0.57 21.61 8.84
C PRO A 331 -1.04 20.62 7.75
N THR A 332 -1.94 19.71 8.08
CA THR A 332 -2.52 18.67 7.21
C THR A 332 -3.84 19.07 6.55
N PHE A 333 -4.43 20.25 6.94
CA PHE A 333 -5.82 20.64 6.62
C PHE A 333 -6.20 20.46 5.13
N GLY A 334 -5.32 20.85 4.21
CA GLY A 334 -5.58 20.76 2.76
C GLY A 334 -5.68 19.32 2.23
N TYR A 335 -5.27 18.32 3.01
CA TYR A 335 -5.16 16.92 2.60
C TYR A 335 -6.01 15.96 3.44
N GLU A 336 -6.57 16.42 4.56
CA GLU A 336 -7.35 15.60 5.50
C GLU A 336 -8.57 14.94 4.85
N GLY A 337 -9.23 15.61 3.91
CA GLY A 337 -10.38 15.04 3.21
C GLY A 337 -10.08 13.77 2.41
N ARG A 338 -8.81 13.54 2.06
CA ARG A 338 -8.38 12.35 1.33
C ARG A 338 -7.59 11.36 2.20
N PHE A 339 -6.67 11.85 3.02
CA PHE A 339 -5.70 11.02 3.74
C PHE A 339 -5.89 11.04 5.26
N GLY A 340 -6.70 11.96 5.79
CA GLY A 340 -6.94 12.12 7.21
C GLY A 340 -7.92 11.09 7.77
N ALA A 341 -7.81 10.87 9.08
CA ALA A 341 -8.75 10.11 9.88
C ALA A 341 -8.87 10.75 11.26
N ASP A 342 -10.12 10.86 11.77
CA ASP A 342 -10.40 11.41 13.10
C ASP A 342 -10.38 10.29 14.15
N ASP A 343 -10.56 9.03 13.74
CA ASP A 343 -10.60 7.86 14.60
C ASP A 343 -9.85 6.66 13.98
N GLY A 344 -9.76 5.57 14.73
CA GLY A 344 -9.10 4.33 14.29
C GLY A 344 -7.65 4.22 14.76
N PRO A 345 -6.90 3.23 14.23
CA PRO A 345 -5.57 2.90 14.73
C PRO A 345 -4.49 3.91 14.35
N TRP A 346 -4.76 4.79 13.37
CA TRP A 346 -3.84 5.83 12.91
C TRP A 346 -4.63 7.08 12.52
N THR A 347 -4.58 8.10 13.38
CA THR A 347 -5.30 9.36 13.18
C THR A 347 -4.41 10.44 12.58
N THR A 348 -5.04 11.51 12.10
CA THR A 348 -4.33 12.71 11.62
C THR A 348 -3.44 13.32 12.69
N GLU A 349 -3.92 13.35 13.95
CA GLU A 349 -3.13 13.88 15.08
C GLU A 349 -1.91 13.01 15.36
N MET A 350 -2.04 11.67 15.33
CA MET A 350 -0.90 10.75 15.50
C MET A 350 0.13 10.94 14.39
N PHE A 351 -0.30 11.19 13.16
CA PHE A 351 0.62 11.50 12.07
C PHE A 351 1.36 12.83 12.32
N ILE A 352 0.66 13.90 12.73
CA ILE A 352 1.29 15.17 13.06
C ILE A 352 2.29 15.01 14.20
N GLU A 353 1.93 14.25 15.24
CA GLU A 353 2.84 13.92 16.36
C GLU A 353 4.10 13.20 15.86
N ALA A 354 3.95 12.18 15.01
CA ALA A 354 5.09 11.44 14.48
C ALA A 354 6.02 12.34 13.65
N VAL A 355 5.48 13.23 12.81
CA VAL A 355 6.26 14.22 12.06
C VAL A 355 6.98 15.18 13.02
N TYR A 356 6.28 15.70 14.02
CA TYR A 356 6.86 16.61 15.01
C TYR A 356 8.00 15.95 15.81
N ARG A 357 7.79 14.71 16.30
CA ARG A 357 8.81 13.95 17.04
C ARG A 357 10.04 13.69 16.18
N SER A 358 9.86 13.18 14.96
CA SER A 358 10.96 12.85 14.06
C SER A 358 11.82 14.07 13.70
N LEU A 359 11.21 15.26 13.55
CA LEU A 359 11.92 16.51 13.29
C LEU A 359 12.67 17.04 14.51
N LYS A 360 12.20 16.80 15.73
CA LYS A 360 12.90 17.15 16.97
C LYS A 360 14.08 16.23 17.25
N GLU A 361 13.93 14.93 17.05
CA GLU A 361 15.01 13.95 17.27
C GLU A 361 16.15 14.11 16.26
N GLY A 362 15.85 14.50 15.02
CA GLY A 362 16.84 14.81 13.99
C GLY A 362 17.65 16.10 14.23
N GLN A 363 17.28 16.92 15.24
CA GLN A 363 18.03 18.13 15.62
C GLN A 363 19.03 17.90 16.77
N ASN A 364 19.02 16.73 17.41
CA ASN A 364 19.96 16.34 18.46
C ASN A 364 21.05 15.41 17.92
#